data_c8f77aaff86f7aed40bb9702ec3deb68
#
_entry.id   c8f77aaff86f7aed40bb9702ec3deb68
#
_cell.length_a   1.000
_cell.length_b   1.000
_cell.length_c   1.000
_cell.angle_alpha   90.00
_cell.angle_beta   90.00
_cell.angle_gamma   90.00
#
_symmetry.space_group_name_H-M   'P 1'
#
loop_
_entity.id
_entity.type
_entity.pdbx_description
1 polymer ?
#
loop_
_entity_poly.entity_id
_entity_poly.type
_entity_poly.pdbx_seq_one_letter_code
_entity_poly.pdbx_strand_id
1 'polypeptide(L)'
;MTRVQPTRSRTGASPRGSPRSQASALEDVLQAQQGMCVCGNLRMAARLVTAYYDAALRPCGIEANQMTMLWVAHAEEAQPASHLAHAAGMDQSTASRNLAVLETRGLVASIPSSADRRQRLIRLTRRGRSVLLRALPKWQKAQADLASATADIADVVSVGRLLRKVSRRLQDA
;
A
#
# COMPACT_ATOMS: atom_id res chain seq x y z
N MET A 1 56.79 -35.24 52.34
CA MET A 1 56.35 -33.81 52.39
C MET A 1 56.37 -33.26 50.97
N THR A 2 55.21 -33.39 50.27
CA THR A 2 55.12 -32.99 48.86
C THR A 2 54.23 -31.76 48.79
N ARG A 3 54.77 -30.65 48.33
CA ARG A 3 54.16 -29.31 48.28
C ARG A 3 53.31 -29.20 46.98
N VAL A 4 51.99 -29.13 47.14
CA VAL A 4 51.08 -28.89 46.00
C VAL A 4 51.01 -27.39 45.73
N GLN A 5 51.28 -26.97 44.50
CA GLN A 5 51.13 -25.59 44.04
C GLN A 5 49.68 -25.40 43.52
N PRO A 6 49.03 -24.25 43.76
CA PRO A 6 47.72 -23.98 43.20
C PRO A 6 47.82 -23.48 41.75
N THR A 7 47.07 -24.11 40.85
CA THR A 7 46.90 -23.71 39.46
C THR A 7 46.04 -22.43 39.39
N ARG A 8 46.63 -21.38 38.81
CA ARG A 8 45.90 -20.13 38.47
C ARG A 8 44.93 -20.39 37.30
N SER A 9 43.65 -20.24 37.59
CA SER A 9 42.60 -20.18 36.55
C SER A 9 42.75 -18.89 35.72
N ARG A 10 43.02 -19.04 34.43
CA ARG A 10 42.99 -17.93 33.45
C ARG A 10 41.53 -17.68 33.10
N THR A 11 40.95 -16.60 33.61
CA THR A 11 39.71 -16.02 33.14
C THR A 11 39.88 -15.60 31.69
N GLY A 12 39.19 -16.31 30.79
CA GLY A 12 39.12 -15.99 29.37
C GLY A 12 38.35 -14.68 29.16
N ALA A 13 39.07 -13.63 28.77
CA ALA A 13 38.46 -12.42 28.23
C ALA A 13 37.88 -12.72 26.84
N SER A 14 36.58 -12.63 26.67
CA SER A 14 35.96 -12.61 25.36
C SER A 14 36.57 -11.49 24.50
N PRO A 15 36.95 -11.74 23.25
CA PRO A 15 37.45 -10.70 22.38
C PRO A 15 36.28 -9.76 22.00
N ARG A 16 36.24 -8.60 22.59
CA ARG A 16 35.41 -7.50 22.10
C ARG A 16 35.99 -7.11 20.74
N GLY A 17 35.29 -7.49 19.64
CA GLY A 17 35.67 -7.11 18.29
C GLY A 17 35.88 -5.58 18.20
N SER A 18 36.94 -5.19 17.49
CA SER A 18 37.28 -3.78 17.34
C SER A 18 36.14 -3.03 16.61
N PRO A 19 35.93 -1.73 16.86
CA PRO A 19 34.89 -0.93 16.19
C PRO A 19 34.93 -1.01 14.66
N ARG A 20 36.11 -1.19 14.08
CA ARG A 20 36.28 -1.39 12.63
C ARG A 20 35.71 -2.71 12.14
N SER A 21 35.81 -3.80 12.90
CA SER A 21 35.24 -5.11 12.49
C SER A 21 33.70 -5.12 12.54
N GLN A 22 33.10 -4.36 13.45
CA GLN A 22 31.63 -4.23 13.52
C GLN A 22 31.08 -3.37 12.37
N ALA A 23 31.78 -2.30 11.99
CA ALA A 23 31.39 -1.46 10.85
C ALA A 23 31.47 -2.24 9.53
N SER A 24 32.56 -2.99 9.29
CA SER A 24 32.70 -3.80 8.10
C SER A 24 31.66 -4.91 8.02
N ALA A 25 31.36 -5.59 9.12
CA ALA A 25 30.31 -6.60 9.16
C ALA A 25 28.90 -6.02 8.88
N LEU A 26 28.63 -4.78 9.35
CA LEU A 26 27.39 -4.08 9.03
C LEU A 26 27.32 -3.73 7.53
N GLU A 27 28.39 -3.23 6.95
CA GLU A 27 28.48 -2.91 5.52
C GLU A 27 28.26 -4.15 4.65
N ASP A 28 28.86 -5.29 5.00
CA ASP A 28 28.68 -6.56 4.29
C ASP A 28 27.20 -7.02 4.35
N VAL A 29 26.54 -6.92 5.51
CA VAL A 29 25.12 -7.25 5.68
C VAL A 29 24.25 -6.31 4.87
N LEU A 30 24.51 -5.01 4.90
CA LEU A 30 23.74 -4.01 4.15
C LEU A 30 23.88 -4.20 2.65
N GLN A 31 25.08 -4.52 2.16
CA GLN A 31 25.30 -4.84 0.75
C GLN A 31 24.58 -6.13 0.33
N ALA A 32 24.64 -7.18 1.13
CA ALA A 32 23.94 -8.44 0.86
C ALA A 32 22.40 -8.27 0.87
N GLN A 33 21.89 -7.28 1.59
CA GLN A 33 20.45 -6.96 1.68
C GLN A 33 19.97 -5.91 0.65
N GLN A 34 20.88 -5.35 -0.17
CA GLN A 34 20.49 -4.37 -1.19
C GLN A 34 19.51 -4.99 -2.19
N GLY A 35 18.37 -4.33 -2.35
CA GLY A 35 17.28 -4.77 -3.22
C GLY A 35 16.40 -5.90 -2.67
N MET A 36 16.74 -6.51 -1.52
CA MET A 36 15.96 -7.62 -0.94
C MET A 36 14.83 -7.17 0.01
N CYS A 37 14.78 -5.90 0.39
CA CYS A 37 13.73 -5.40 1.29
C CYS A 37 12.37 -5.38 0.60
N VAL A 38 11.54 -6.39 0.88
CA VAL A 38 10.18 -6.51 0.33
C VAL A 38 9.34 -5.25 0.61
N CYS A 39 9.39 -4.71 1.83
CA CYS A 39 8.66 -3.50 2.20
C CYS A 39 9.11 -2.28 1.37
N GLY A 40 10.42 -2.08 1.20
CA GLY A 40 10.98 -0.99 0.41
C GLY A 40 10.58 -1.08 -1.06
N ASN A 41 10.71 -2.27 -1.65
CA ASN A 41 10.37 -2.53 -3.05
C ASN A 41 8.87 -2.36 -3.30
N LEU A 42 8.00 -2.88 -2.43
CA LEU A 42 6.55 -2.72 -2.56
C LEU A 42 6.12 -1.25 -2.43
N ARG A 43 6.72 -0.49 -1.51
CA ARG A 43 6.44 0.95 -1.36
C ARG A 43 6.85 1.74 -2.60
N MET A 44 8.03 1.45 -3.15
CA MET A 44 8.52 2.08 -4.37
C MET A 44 7.62 1.74 -5.55
N ALA A 45 7.31 0.47 -5.76
CA ALA A 45 6.42 0.00 -6.82
C ALA A 45 5.03 0.63 -6.70
N ALA A 46 4.42 0.64 -5.51
CA ALA A 46 3.11 1.24 -5.28
C ALA A 46 3.10 2.73 -5.65
N ARG A 47 4.14 3.48 -5.25
CA ARG A 47 4.26 4.91 -5.59
C ARG A 47 4.35 5.14 -7.11
N LEU A 48 5.20 4.37 -7.80
CA LEU A 48 5.40 4.52 -9.25
C LEU A 48 4.15 4.12 -10.03
N VAL A 49 3.52 3.02 -9.67
CA VAL A 49 2.27 2.55 -10.30
C VAL A 49 1.14 3.54 -10.03
N THR A 50 1.00 4.08 -8.82
CA THR A 50 0.00 5.11 -8.51
C THR A 50 0.21 6.35 -9.38
N ALA A 51 1.43 6.88 -9.45
CA ALA A 51 1.75 8.04 -10.28
C ALA A 51 1.46 7.81 -11.78
N TYR A 52 1.70 6.59 -12.27
CA TYR A 52 1.38 6.19 -13.63
C TYR A 52 -0.14 6.24 -13.91
N TYR A 53 -0.97 5.69 -13.02
CA TYR A 53 -2.42 5.77 -13.14
C TYR A 53 -2.95 7.20 -12.96
N ASP A 54 -2.38 7.99 -12.06
CA ASP A 54 -2.74 9.40 -11.87
C ASP A 54 -2.52 10.20 -13.16
N ALA A 55 -1.40 9.97 -13.85
CA ALA A 55 -1.14 10.60 -15.14
C ALA A 55 -2.19 10.21 -16.20
N ALA A 56 -2.60 8.95 -16.26
CA ALA A 56 -3.62 8.47 -17.19
C ALA A 56 -5.02 9.03 -16.87
N LEU A 57 -5.34 9.24 -15.59
CA LEU A 57 -6.65 9.69 -15.11
C LEU A 57 -6.77 11.23 -15.02
N ARG A 58 -5.66 11.96 -15.10
CA ARG A 58 -5.62 13.44 -15.05
C ARG A 58 -6.61 14.11 -16.00
N PRO A 59 -6.80 13.67 -17.27
CA PRO A 59 -7.79 14.27 -18.16
C PRO A 59 -9.23 14.14 -17.68
N CYS A 60 -9.53 13.19 -16.76
CA CYS A 60 -10.84 13.04 -16.13
C CYS A 60 -10.94 13.85 -14.84
N GLY A 61 -9.85 14.48 -14.41
CA GLY A 61 -9.75 15.31 -13.22
C GLY A 61 -9.80 14.48 -11.93
N ILE A 62 -9.45 13.20 -11.93
CA ILE A 62 -9.38 12.35 -10.74
C ILE A 62 -8.03 11.64 -10.67
N GLU A 63 -7.70 11.18 -9.47
CA GLU A 63 -6.53 10.36 -9.16
C GLU A 63 -6.90 8.89 -9.00
N ALA A 64 -5.93 8.00 -9.04
CA ALA A 64 -6.10 6.54 -8.90
C ALA A 64 -6.87 6.16 -7.63
N ASN A 65 -6.50 6.76 -6.50
CA ASN A 65 -7.18 6.56 -5.23
C ASN A 65 -8.66 6.99 -5.27
N GLN A 66 -8.93 8.14 -5.91
CA GLN A 66 -10.29 8.64 -6.08
C GLN A 66 -11.10 7.75 -7.02
N MET A 67 -10.51 7.26 -8.11
CA MET A 67 -11.16 6.30 -9.00
C MET A 67 -11.54 5.02 -8.25
N THR A 68 -10.65 4.48 -7.43
CA THR A 68 -10.94 3.29 -6.62
C THR A 68 -12.13 3.53 -5.69
N MET A 69 -12.19 4.68 -5.02
CA MET A 69 -13.31 5.03 -4.14
C MET A 69 -14.64 5.22 -4.91
N LEU A 70 -14.61 5.87 -6.07
CA LEU A 70 -15.81 5.98 -6.93
C LEU A 70 -16.29 4.62 -7.41
N TRP A 71 -15.36 3.71 -7.71
CA TRP A 71 -15.69 2.34 -8.12
C TRP A 71 -16.36 1.55 -7.00
N VAL A 72 -15.77 1.59 -5.79
CA VAL A 72 -16.37 0.93 -4.60
C VAL A 72 -17.74 1.54 -4.29
N ALA A 73 -17.88 2.88 -4.33
CA ALA A 73 -19.15 3.57 -4.12
C ALA A 73 -20.20 3.30 -5.23
N HIS A 74 -19.78 2.77 -6.38
CA HIS A 74 -20.70 2.36 -7.45
C HIS A 74 -21.28 0.96 -7.24
N ALA A 75 -20.57 0.08 -6.53
CA ALA A 75 -20.97 -1.32 -6.35
C ALA A 75 -22.25 -1.47 -5.49
N GLU A 76 -22.53 -0.51 -4.63
CA GLU A 76 -23.68 -0.52 -3.73
C GLU A 76 -24.37 0.85 -3.72
N GLU A 77 -25.66 0.91 -3.32
CA GLU A 77 -26.41 2.16 -3.31
C GLU A 77 -25.86 3.22 -2.36
N ALA A 78 -25.50 2.81 -1.14
CA ALA A 78 -24.86 3.65 -0.13
C ALA A 78 -24.17 2.78 0.91
N GLN A 79 -22.98 3.19 1.35
CA GLN A 79 -22.19 2.39 2.28
C GLN A 79 -21.36 3.26 3.21
N PRO A 80 -21.01 2.76 4.41
CA PRO A 80 -20.19 3.48 5.36
C PRO A 80 -18.84 3.91 4.77
N ALA A 81 -18.35 5.08 5.17
CA ALA A 81 -17.02 5.56 4.76
C ALA A 81 -15.90 4.60 5.17
N SER A 82 -16.03 3.91 6.30
CA SER A 82 -15.10 2.87 6.74
C SER A 82 -15.05 1.68 5.80
N HIS A 83 -16.21 1.27 5.25
CA HIS A 83 -16.27 0.20 4.25
C HIS A 83 -15.55 0.61 2.95
N LEU A 84 -15.76 1.85 2.46
CA LEU A 84 -15.04 2.36 1.30
C LEU A 84 -13.53 2.36 1.54
N ALA A 85 -13.07 2.81 2.71
CA ALA A 85 -11.67 2.82 3.08
C ALA A 85 -11.07 1.41 3.04
N HIS A 86 -11.72 0.46 3.70
CA HIS A 86 -11.28 -0.93 3.75
C HIS A 86 -11.25 -1.57 2.36
N ALA A 87 -12.34 -1.45 1.58
CA ALA A 87 -12.44 -2.01 0.23
C ALA A 87 -11.44 -1.37 -0.75
N ALA A 88 -11.08 -0.10 -0.54
CA ALA A 88 -10.07 0.60 -1.32
C ALA A 88 -8.63 0.33 -0.83
N GLY A 89 -8.44 -0.42 0.28
CA GLY A 89 -7.14 -0.69 0.87
C GLY A 89 -6.45 0.55 1.43
N MET A 90 -7.23 1.51 1.94
CA MET A 90 -6.74 2.80 2.45
C MET A 90 -6.87 2.87 3.97
N ASP A 91 -5.94 3.59 4.60
CA ASP A 91 -6.14 4.02 5.99
C ASP A 91 -7.26 5.06 6.09
N GLN A 92 -7.87 5.16 7.28
CA GLN A 92 -9.03 6.02 7.53
C GLN A 92 -8.75 7.51 7.22
N SER A 93 -7.54 8.00 7.48
CA SER A 93 -7.18 9.40 7.27
C SER A 93 -7.05 9.73 5.78
N THR A 94 -6.46 8.83 5.01
CA THR A 94 -6.34 8.93 3.55
C THR A 94 -7.73 8.84 2.90
N ALA A 95 -8.57 7.91 3.32
CA ALA A 95 -9.93 7.78 2.83
C ALA A 95 -10.76 9.03 3.13
N SER A 96 -10.70 9.56 4.34
CA SER A 96 -11.43 10.77 4.73
C SER A 96 -11.05 11.99 3.89
N ARG A 97 -9.75 12.19 3.62
CA ARG A 97 -9.27 13.28 2.75
C ARG A 97 -9.79 13.14 1.32
N ASN A 98 -9.69 11.94 0.75
CA ASN A 98 -10.20 11.68 -0.60
C ASN A 98 -11.72 11.86 -0.68
N LEU A 99 -12.49 11.38 0.31
CA LEU A 99 -13.94 11.57 0.38
C LEU A 99 -14.31 13.04 0.44
N ALA A 100 -13.64 13.85 1.27
CA ALA A 100 -13.88 15.28 1.35
C ALA A 100 -13.68 15.98 -0.01
N VAL A 101 -12.63 15.64 -0.74
CA VAL A 101 -12.39 16.15 -2.10
C VAL A 101 -13.49 15.71 -3.06
N LEU A 102 -13.87 14.43 -3.04
CA LEU A 102 -14.93 13.92 -3.91
C LEU A 102 -16.29 14.53 -3.60
N GLU A 103 -16.60 14.76 -2.32
CA GLU A 103 -17.84 15.41 -1.86
C GLU A 103 -17.87 16.88 -2.27
N THR A 104 -16.80 17.65 -2.03
CA THR A 104 -16.69 19.06 -2.46
C THR A 104 -16.89 19.22 -3.96
N ARG A 105 -16.45 18.24 -4.76
CA ARG A 105 -16.64 18.21 -6.22
C ARG A 105 -17.99 17.67 -6.65
N GLY A 106 -18.83 17.25 -5.72
CA GLY A 106 -20.16 16.67 -5.97
C GLY A 106 -20.12 15.33 -6.69
N LEU A 107 -19.02 14.56 -6.55
CA LEU A 107 -18.88 13.23 -7.16
C LEU A 107 -19.45 12.12 -6.27
N VAL A 108 -19.45 12.33 -4.96
CA VAL A 108 -20.16 11.54 -3.97
C VAL A 108 -21.03 12.45 -3.11
N ALA A 109 -21.99 11.88 -2.42
CA ALA A 109 -22.81 12.56 -1.43
C ALA A 109 -22.84 11.75 -0.14
N SER A 110 -22.71 12.45 0.99
CA SER A 110 -22.86 11.87 2.32
C SER A 110 -24.31 12.00 2.78
N ILE A 111 -24.94 10.90 3.17
CA ILE A 111 -26.31 10.84 3.65
C ILE A 111 -26.36 10.21 5.06
N PRO A 112 -27.29 10.59 5.93
CA PRO A 112 -27.48 9.92 7.22
C PRO A 112 -27.90 8.47 7.01
N SER A 113 -27.41 7.56 7.85
CA SER A 113 -27.92 6.19 7.90
C SER A 113 -29.33 6.19 8.54
N SER A 114 -30.25 5.39 7.99
CA SER A 114 -31.56 5.15 8.59
C SER A 114 -31.48 4.29 9.85
N ALA A 115 -30.45 3.43 9.94
CA ALA A 115 -30.25 2.54 11.08
C ALA A 115 -29.52 3.21 12.25
N ASP A 116 -28.58 4.10 11.96
CA ASP A 116 -27.83 4.87 12.97
C ASP A 116 -27.52 6.26 12.45
N ARG A 117 -28.18 7.27 13.01
CA ARG A 117 -28.02 8.69 12.61
C ARG A 117 -26.61 9.25 12.84
N ARG A 118 -25.78 8.57 13.64
CA ARG A 118 -24.37 8.94 13.83
C ARG A 118 -23.48 8.47 12.68
N GLN A 119 -23.96 7.47 11.92
CA GLN A 119 -23.25 6.92 10.79
C GLN A 119 -23.64 7.67 9.52
N ARG A 120 -22.62 8.06 8.74
CA ARG A 120 -22.81 8.65 7.42
C ARG A 120 -22.52 7.61 6.36
N LEU A 121 -23.43 7.50 5.41
CA LEU A 121 -23.30 6.64 4.24
C LEU A 121 -22.89 7.48 3.04
N ILE A 122 -21.99 6.95 2.26
CA ILE A 122 -21.46 7.56 1.04
C ILE A 122 -22.17 6.95 -0.17
N ARG A 123 -22.72 7.81 -1.02
CA ARG A 123 -23.40 7.43 -2.26
C ARG A 123 -22.74 8.08 -3.46
N LEU A 124 -22.60 7.33 -4.56
CA LEU A 124 -22.17 7.88 -5.82
C LEU A 124 -23.25 8.77 -6.44
N THR A 125 -22.89 10.00 -6.87
CA THR A 125 -23.83 10.90 -7.56
C THR A 125 -23.91 10.60 -9.06
N ARG A 126 -24.86 11.21 -9.78
CA ARG A 126 -24.90 11.16 -11.25
C ARG A 126 -23.61 11.71 -11.86
N ARG A 127 -23.08 12.82 -11.29
CA ARG A 127 -21.82 13.43 -11.72
C ARG A 127 -20.65 12.49 -11.48
N GLY A 128 -20.59 11.84 -10.31
CA GLY A 128 -19.56 10.83 -10.01
C GLY A 128 -19.60 9.65 -10.97
N ARG A 129 -20.80 9.14 -11.29
CA ARG A 129 -20.99 8.09 -12.29
C ARG A 129 -20.49 8.51 -13.67
N SER A 130 -20.80 9.75 -14.11
CA SER A 130 -20.31 10.26 -15.40
C SER A 130 -18.80 10.36 -15.44
N VAL A 131 -18.16 10.79 -14.34
CA VAL A 131 -16.69 10.84 -14.23
C VAL A 131 -16.11 9.44 -14.28
N LEU A 132 -16.65 8.50 -13.54
CA LEU A 132 -16.22 7.10 -13.52
C LEU A 132 -16.30 6.47 -14.91
N LEU A 133 -17.40 6.67 -15.64
CA LEU A 133 -17.58 6.15 -17.01
C LEU A 133 -16.53 6.72 -17.99
N ARG A 134 -16.17 8.01 -17.87
CA ARG A 134 -15.11 8.60 -18.70
C ARG A 134 -13.70 8.13 -18.29
N ALA A 135 -13.49 7.84 -17.03
CA ALA A 135 -12.21 7.39 -16.49
C ALA A 135 -11.93 5.92 -16.83
N LEU A 136 -12.98 5.08 -16.93
CA LEU A 136 -12.85 3.64 -17.14
C LEU A 136 -12.01 3.26 -18.39
N PRO A 137 -12.24 3.80 -19.60
CA PRO A 137 -11.41 3.47 -20.76
C PRO A 137 -9.97 3.94 -20.63
N LYS A 138 -9.72 5.05 -19.91
CA LYS A 138 -8.37 5.54 -19.61
C LYS A 138 -7.63 4.59 -18.67
N TRP A 139 -8.32 4.15 -17.63
CA TRP A 139 -7.80 3.16 -16.69
C TRP A 139 -7.53 1.82 -17.39
N GLN A 140 -8.46 1.33 -18.22
CA GLN A 140 -8.29 0.08 -18.99
C GLN A 140 -7.07 0.14 -19.90
N LYS A 141 -6.89 1.28 -20.60
CA LYS A 141 -5.70 1.48 -21.43
C LYS A 141 -4.42 1.46 -20.60
N ALA A 142 -4.38 2.21 -19.49
CA ALA A 142 -3.21 2.24 -18.60
C ALA A 142 -2.90 0.83 -18.05
N GLN A 143 -3.92 0.05 -17.72
CA GLN A 143 -3.77 -1.34 -17.27
C GLN A 143 -3.13 -2.22 -18.37
N ALA A 144 -3.60 -2.09 -19.61
CA ALA A 144 -3.07 -2.86 -20.73
C ALA A 144 -1.63 -2.44 -21.08
N ASP A 145 -1.36 -1.13 -21.12
CA ASP A 145 -0.03 -0.59 -21.39
C ASP A 145 0.98 -1.03 -20.32
N LEU A 146 0.60 -0.99 -19.03
CA LEU A 146 1.45 -1.45 -17.94
C LEU A 146 1.73 -2.96 -18.05
N ALA A 147 0.70 -3.77 -18.33
CA ALA A 147 0.86 -5.21 -18.52
C ALA A 147 1.79 -5.54 -19.70
N SER A 148 1.66 -4.79 -20.80
CA SER A 148 2.55 -4.94 -21.97
C SER A 148 3.99 -4.52 -21.66
N ALA A 149 4.17 -3.40 -20.97
CA ALA A 149 5.50 -2.87 -20.62
C ALA A 149 6.29 -3.74 -19.62
N THR A 150 5.61 -4.66 -18.93
CA THR A 150 6.22 -5.54 -17.92
C THR A 150 6.12 -7.03 -18.27
N ALA A 151 5.68 -7.34 -19.48
CA ALA A 151 5.39 -8.73 -19.89
C ALA A 151 6.62 -9.64 -19.88
N ASP A 152 7.80 -9.09 -20.13
CA ASP A 152 9.10 -9.77 -20.06
C ASP A 152 9.60 -10.01 -18.63
N ILE A 153 9.07 -9.25 -17.64
CA ILE A 153 9.45 -9.37 -16.23
C ILE A 153 8.47 -10.28 -15.47
N ALA A 154 7.18 -9.98 -15.56
CA ALA A 154 6.13 -10.75 -14.90
C ALA A 154 4.74 -10.39 -15.41
N ASP A 155 3.76 -11.31 -15.27
CA ASP A 155 2.34 -10.98 -15.38
C ASP A 155 1.92 -10.09 -14.19
N VAL A 156 1.95 -8.79 -14.40
CA VAL A 156 1.66 -7.76 -13.39
C VAL A 156 0.24 -7.90 -12.81
N VAL A 157 -0.70 -8.45 -13.58
CA VAL A 157 -2.06 -8.72 -13.11
C VAL A 157 -2.08 -9.85 -12.09
N SER A 158 -1.31 -10.91 -12.34
CA SER A 158 -1.12 -12.01 -11.39
C SER A 158 -0.36 -11.57 -10.14
N VAL A 159 0.67 -10.72 -10.29
CA VAL A 159 1.35 -10.09 -9.16
C VAL A 159 0.37 -9.28 -8.30
N GLY A 160 -0.50 -8.47 -8.89
CA GLY A 160 -1.53 -7.72 -8.18
C GLY A 160 -2.51 -8.63 -7.42
N ARG A 161 -2.90 -9.77 -8.01
CA ARG A 161 -3.73 -10.78 -7.33
C ARG A 161 -3.01 -11.43 -6.15
N LEU A 162 -1.72 -11.74 -6.30
CA LEU A 162 -0.89 -12.29 -5.24
C LEU A 162 -0.77 -11.31 -4.06
N LEU A 163 -0.43 -10.06 -4.34
CA LEU A 163 -0.31 -9.01 -3.32
C LEU A 163 -1.61 -8.82 -2.54
N ARG A 164 -2.77 -8.90 -3.20
CA ARG A 164 -4.08 -8.85 -2.51
C ARG A 164 -4.27 -10.02 -1.55
N LYS A 165 -3.84 -11.25 -1.91
CA LYS A 165 -3.88 -12.39 -1.00
C LYS A 165 -2.96 -12.20 0.22
N VAL A 166 -1.75 -11.68 -0.01
CA VAL A 166 -0.80 -11.36 1.07
C VAL A 166 -1.38 -10.30 2.01
N SER A 167 -1.95 -9.21 1.46
CA SER A 167 -2.57 -8.15 2.27
C SER A 167 -3.69 -8.68 3.18
N ARG A 168 -4.58 -9.52 2.65
CA ARG A 168 -5.64 -10.14 3.47
C ARG A 168 -5.05 -10.97 4.60
N ARG A 169 -4.07 -11.82 4.31
CA ARG A 169 -3.44 -12.67 5.33
C ARG A 169 -2.79 -11.84 6.44
N LEU A 170 -2.20 -10.67 6.12
CA LEU A 170 -1.58 -9.77 7.09
C LEU A 170 -2.61 -8.95 7.89
N GLN A 171 -3.83 -8.77 7.39
CA GLN A 171 -4.92 -8.13 8.12
C GLN A 171 -5.59 -9.07 9.11
N ASP A 172 -5.54 -10.38 8.85
CA ASP A 172 -6.13 -11.43 9.68
C ASP A 172 -5.15 -11.95 10.76
N ALA A 173 -3.90 -11.47 10.78
CA ALA A 173 -2.85 -11.89 11.72
C ALA A 173 -2.70 -10.92 12.90
#